data_04905f4a9c940ca1366adb9a238c590a
#
_entry.id   04905f4a9c940ca1366adb9a238c590a
#
_cell.length_a   1.000
_cell.length_b   1.000
_cell.length_c   1.000
_cell.angle_alpha   90.00
_cell.angle_beta   90.00
_cell.angle_gamma   90.00
#
_symmetry.space_group_name_H-M   'P 1'
#
loop_
_entity.id
_entity.type
_entity.pdbx_description
1 polymer ?
#
loop_
_entity_poly.entity_id
_entity_poly.type
_entity_poly.pdbx_seq_one_letter_code
_entity_poly.pdbx_strand_id
1 'polypeptide(L)'
;MLVDSLDMTEVQRDHLAQRIGEAPESRVVVIHGTDTMVASAARATERQRSDQVVVFTGAMIPASQANSDALFNLGMAVAASQLLNPGSYICMSGQVFPSNRVQKNKTLGRFELLPDTE
;
A
#
# COMPACT_ATOMS: atom_id res chain seq x y z
N MET A 1 11.36 -0.41 9.07
CA MET A 1 11.11 -1.77 9.59
C MET A 1 11.15 -2.72 8.40
N LEU A 2 12.02 -3.72 8.45
CA LEU A 2 12.19 -4.71 7.38
C LEU A 2 11.60 -6.04 7.84
N VAL A 3 10.36 -6.31 7.46
CA VAL A 3 9.66 -7.53 7.83
C VAL A 3 8.94 -8.06 6.60
N ASP A 4 8.98 -9.39 6.40
CA ASP A 4 8.17 -10.02 5.38
C ASP A 4 6.69 -9.82 5.74
N SER A 5 5.87 -9.52 4.72
CA SER A 5 4.45 -9.23 4.91
C SER A 5 3.70 -10.35 5.64
N LEU A 6 4.07 -11.61 5.38
CA LEU A 6 3.45 -12.76 6.04
C LEU A 6 3.85 -12.87 7.51
N ASP A 7 5.00 -12.32 7.87
CA ASP A 7 5.51 -12.36 9.24
C ASP A 7 5.13 -11.12 10.06
N MET A 8 4.48 -10.15 9.44
CA MET A 8 4.11 -8.92 10.13
C MET A 8 3.00 -9.17 11.14
N THR A 9 3.26 -8.81 12.39
CA THR A 9 2.29 -8.96 13.49
C THR A 9 1.31 -7.78 13.51
N GLU A 10 0.21 -7.95 14.23
CA GLU A 10 -0.75 -6.87 14.45
C GLU A 10 -0.11 -5.69 15.20
N VAL A 11 0.82 -5.97 16.12
CA VAL A 11 1.56 -4.91 16.84
C VAL A 11 2.42 -4.10 15.88
N GLN A 12 3.12 -4.77 14.97
CA GLN A 12 3.96 -4.10 13.97
C GLN A 12 3.10 -3.29 13.00
N ARG A 13 1.95 -3.82 12.62
CA ARG A 13 1.01 -3.15 11.72
C ARG A 13 0.43 -1.89 12.37
N ASP A 14 0.09 -1.98 13.65
CA ASP A 14 -0.39 -0.82 14.40
C ASP A 14 0.71 0.24 14.57
N HIS A 15 1.95 -0.19 14.80
CA HIS A 15 3.10 0.71 14.88
C HIS A 15 3.32 1.46 13.56
N LEU A 16 3.22 0.76 12.44
CA LEU A 16 3.31 1.39 11.13
C LEU A 16 2.21 2.45 10.95
N ALA A 17 0.98 2.10 11.29
CA ALA A 17 -0.15 3.01 11.19
C ALA A 17 0.05 4.26 12.06
N GLN A 18 0.55 4.08 13.27
CA GLN A 18 0.84 5.18 14.17
C GLN A 18 1.91 6.12 13.59
N ARG A 19 2.97 5.57 13.01
CA ARG A 19 4.03 6.36 12.41
C ARG A 19 3.52 7.17 11.22
N ILE A 20 2.62 6.61 10.43
CA ILE A 20 2.00 7.32 9.32
C ILE A 20 1.21 8.53 9.84
N GLY A 21 0.36 8.32 10.83
CA GLY A 21 -0.45 9.38 11.39
C GLY A 21 0.36 10.49 12.05
N GLU A 22 1.50 10.15 12.64
CA GLU A 22 2.39 11.11 13.29
C GLU A 22 3.34 11.82 12.33
N ALA A 23 3.49 11.33 11.10
CA ALA A 23 4.37 11.94 10.12
C ALA A 23 3.89 13.37 9.81
N PRO A 24 4.81 14.35 9.77
CA PRO A 24 4.42 15.72 9.45
C PRO A 24 4.00 15.89 7.99
N GLU A 25 4.43 14.99 7.13
CA GLU A 25 4.13 15.05 5.70
C GLU A 25 2.68 14.71 5.43
N SER A 26 2.07 15.41 4.48
CA SER A 26 0.73 15.12 4.02
C SER A 26 0.71 14.04 2.92
N ARG A 27 1.86 13.74 2.31
CA ARG A 27 1.97 12.73 1.25
C ARG A 27 2.98 11.68 1.69
N VAL A 28 2.49 10.44 1.82
CA VAL A 28 3.28 9.33 2.36
C VAL A 28 3.20 8.15 1.41
N VAL A 29 4.34 7.61 1.04
CA VAL A 29 4.44 6.37 0.25
C VAL A 29 5.02 5.30 1.16
N VAL A 30 4.34 4.16 1.23
CA VAL A 30 4.75 3.03 2.06
C VAL A 30 5.12 1.86 1.16
N ILE A 31 6.35 1.39 1.29
CA ILE A 31 6.80 0.17 0.59
C ILE A 31 6.54 -1.01 1.52
N HIS A 32 5.79 -1.98 1.04
CA HIS A 32 5.26 -3.06 1.87
C HIS A 32 5.20 -4.35 1.08
N GLY A 33 5.35 -5.49 1.77
CA GLY A 33 5.11 -6.77 1.14
C GLY A 33 3.66 -6.91 0.69
N THR A 34 3.43 -7.68 -0.36
CA THR A 34 2.13 -7.68 -1.04
C THR A 34 1.06 -8.54 -0.37
N ASP A 35 1.44 -9.57 0.39
CA ASP A 35 0.47 -10.54 0.91
C ASP A 35 -0.49 -9.96 1.94
N THR A 36 -0.04 -9.03 2.77
CA THR A 36 -0.89 -8.40 3.78
C THR A 36 -0.97 -6.89 3.63
N MET A 37 -0.64 -6.38 2.46
CA MET A 37 -0.65 -4.94 2.18
C MET A 37 -2.03 -4.33 2.43
N VAL A 38 -3.10 -5.01 1.99
CA VAL A 38 -4.47 -4.53 2.18
C VAL A 38 -4.81 -4.40 3.67
N ALA A 39 -4.39 -5.37 4.48
CA ALA A 39 -4.63 -5.34 5.92
C ALA A 39 -3.89 -4.17 6.59
N SER A 40 -2.64 -3.91 6.19
CA SER A 40 -1.88 -2.79 6.73
C SER A 40 -2.45 -1.45 6.29
N ALA A 41 -2.92 -1.36 5.05
CA ALA A 41 -3.56 -0.14 4.55
C ALA A 41 -4.87 0.15 5.31
N ALA A 42 -5.65 -0.87 5.61
CA ALA A 42 -6.86 -0.72 6.41
C ALA A 42 -6.55 -0.20 7.82
N ARG A 43 -5.50 -0.73 8.45
CA ARG A 43 -5.08 -0.27 9.76
C ARG A 43 -4.58 1.17 9.72
N ALA A 44 -3.83 1.53 8.68
CA ALA A 44 -3.33 2.89 8.49
C ALA A 44 -4.46 3.90 8.35
N THR A 45 -5.54 3.53 7.67
CA THR A 45 -6.70 4.38 7.47
C THR A 45 -7.30 4.82 8.80
N GLU A 46 -7.25 3.97 9.82
CA GLU A 46 -7.80 4.28 11.14
C GLU A 46 -7.00 5.37 11.87
N ARG A 47 -5.74 5.56 11.49
CA ARG A 47 -4.83 6.46 12.20
C ARG A 47 -4.35 7.65 11.39
N GLN A 48 -4.46 7.62 10.07
CA GLN A 48 -3.99 8.73 9.26
C GLN A 48 -4.85 9.98 9.44
N ARG A 49 -4.22 11.12 9.25
CA ARG A 49 -4.94 12.39 9.31
C ARG A 49 -5.77 12.61 8.05
N SER A 50 -6.80 13.42 8.16
CA SER A 50 -7.72 13.73 7.05
C SER A 50 -7.05 14.46 5.89
N ASP A 51 -5.88 15.08 6.11
CA ASP A 51 -5.13 15.78 5.08
C ASP A 51 -4.09 14.90 4.38
N GLN A 52 -3.93 13.65 4.81
CA GLN A 52 -2.88 12.78 4.28
C GLN A 52 -3.33 11.98 3.06
N VAL A 53 -2.43 11.91 2.08
CA VAL A 53 -2.49 10.95 0.99
C VAL A 53 -1.48 9.84 1.31
N VAL A 54 -1.96 8.63 1.51
CA VAL A 54 -1.11 7.48 1.84
C VAL A 54 -1.22 6.46 0.73
N VAL A 55 -0.10 6.15 0.10
CA VAL A 55 -0.05 5.21 -1.02
C VAL A 55 0.85 4.04 -0.64
N PHE A 56 0.26 2.85 -0.58
CA PHE A 56 1.00 1.61 -0.37
C PHE A 56 1.41 1.04 -1.71
N THR A 57 2.65 0.59 -1.80
CA THR A 57 3.16 -0.09 -2.98
C THR A 57 4.18 -1.15 -2.58
N GLY A 58 4.57 -1.97 -3.52
CA GLY A 58 5.54 -3.03 -3.29
C GLY A 58 5.94 -3.67 -4.61
N ALA A 59 6.33 -4.93 -4.56
CA ALA A 59 6.72 -5.68 -5.74
C ALA A 59 6.13 -7.09 -5.69
N MET A 60 5.58 -7.54 -6.81
CA MET A 60 5.18 -8.93 -6.95
C MET A 60 6.41 -9.83 -7.16
N ILE A 61 7.46 -9.28 -7.81
CA ILE A 61 8.73 -9.95 -8.02
C ILE A 61 9.78 -9.20 -7.19
N PRO A 62 10.52 -9.88 -6.30
CA PRO A 62 11.48 -9.21 -5.41
C PRO A 62 12.45 -8.29 -6.13
N ALA A 63 12.77 -7.17 -5.50
CA ALA A 63 13.63 -6.14 -6.08
C ALA A 63 15.04 -6.65 -6.42
N SER A 64 15.47 -7.74 -5.78
CA SER A 64 16.77 -8.39 -6.07
C SER A 64 16.82 -9.08 -7.44
N GLN A 65 15.67 -9.29 -8.08
CA GLN A 65 15.61 -9.94 -9.39
C GLN A 65 15.55 -8.91 -10.50
N ALA A 66 16.22 -9.21 -11.61
CA ALA A 66 16.36 -8.26 -12.73
C ALA A 66 15.03 -7.87 -13.38
N ASN A 67 14.03 -8.75 -13.32
CA ASN A 67 12.71 -8.52 -13.91
C ASN A 67 11.69 -7.99 -12.90
N SER A 68 12.16 -7.47 -11.76
CA SER A 68 11.27 -6.97 -10.71
C SER A 68 10.45 -5.77 -11.18
N ASP A 69 9.23 -5.70 -10.71
CA ASP A 69 8.31 -4.58 -10.91
C ASP A 69 8.48 -3.48 -9.85
N ALA A 70 9.44 -3.63 -8.94
CA ALA A 70 9.60 -2.75 -7.78
C ALA A 70 9.76 -1.27 -8.15
N LEU A 71 10.67 -0.95 -9.07
CA LEU A 71 10.95 0.45 -9.45
C LEU A 71 9.81 1.08 -10.20
N PHE A 72 9.14 0.32 -11.08
CA PHE A 72 7.97 0.81 -11.79
C PHE A 72 6.87 1.18 -10.79
N ASN A 73 6.57 0.28 -9.86
CA ASN A 73 5.53 0.51 -8.86
C ASN A 73 5.87 1.69 -7.94
N LEU A 74 7.13 1.79 -7.52
CA LEU A 74 7.57 2.89 -6.67
C LEU A 74 7.42 4.23 -7.38
N GLY A 75 7.86 4.33 -8.63
CA GLY A 75 7.72 5.56 -9.40
C GLY A 75 6.27 5.97 -9.58
N MET A 76 5.41 4.99 -9.89
CA MET A 76 3.96 5.23 -10.00
C MET A 76 3.37 5.73 -8.68
N ALA A 77 3.74 5.11 -7.55
CA ALA A 77 3.22 5.49 -6.24
C ALA A 77 3.64 6.91 -5.85
N VAL A 78 4.89 7.27 -6.12
CA VAL A 78 5.38 8.62 -5.84
C VAL A 78 4.61 9.65 -6.67
N ALA A 79 4.43 9.39 -7.97
CA ALA A 79 3.65 10.27 -8.83
C ALA A 79 2.20 10.37 -8.37
N ALA A 80 1.58 9.23 -8.06
CA ALA A 80 0.19 9.19 -7.62
C ALA A 80 0.00 9.96 -6.31
N SER A 81 0.95 9.88 -5.38
CA SER A 81 0.85 10.59 -4.11
C SER A 81 0.76 12.11 -4.29
N GLN A 82 1.27 12.62 -5.39
CA GLN A 82 1.24 14.06 -5.69
C GLN A 82 -0.05 14.51 -6.36
N LEU A 83 -0.82 13.58 -6.90
CA LEU A 83 -2.00 13.88 -7.71
C LEU A 83 -3.31 13.48 -7.04
N LEU A 84 -3.28 12.54 -6.11
CA LEU A 84 -4.47 12.01 -5.48
C LEU A 84 -4.99 12.94 -4.38
N ASN A 85 -6.29 12.87 -4.16
CA ASN A 85 -6.92 13.53 -3.02
C ASN A 85 -6.60 12.77 -1.73
N PRO A 86 -6.71 13.44 -0.56
CA PRO A 86 -6.50 12.75 0.72
C PRO A 86 -7.27 11.45 0.81
N GLY A 87 -6.59 10.42 1.29
CA GLY A 87 -7.15 9.07 1.40
C GLY A 87 -6.05 8.03 1.45
N SER A 88 -6.45 6.77 1.40
CA SER A 88 -5.54 5.63 1.44
C SER A 88 -5.71 4.80 0.18
N TYR A 89 -4.58 4.47 -0.45
CA TYR A 89 -4.56 3.83 -1.76
C TYR A 89 -3.52 2.74 -1.83
N ILE A 90 -3.75 1.80 -2.75
CA ILE A 90 -2.74 0.81 -3.17
C ILE A 90 -2.43 1.07 -4.64
N CYS A 91 -1.14 1.19 -4.96
CA CYS A 91 -0.67 1.44 -6.32
C CYS A 91 0.23 0.27 -6.75
N MET A 92 -0.27 -0.53 -7.69
CA MET A 92 0.43 -1.72 -8.19
C MET A 92 0.14 -1.92 -9.66
N SER A 93 1.16 -2.30 -10.41
CA SER A 93 1.04 -2.72 -11.82
C SER A 93 0.36 -1.66 -12.70
N GLY A 94 0.66 -0.39 -12.46
CA GLY A 94 0.12 0.71 -13.24
C GLY A 94 -1.32 1.09 -12.89
N GLN A 95 -1.84 0.56 -11.79
CA GLN A 95 -3.21 0.85 -11.34
C GLN A 95 -3.21 1.43 -9.94
N VAL A 96 -4.15 2.33 -9.68
CA VAL A 96 -4.36 2.93 -8.36
C VAL A 96 -5.72 2.49 -7.85
N PHE A 97 -5.73 1.89 -6.66
CA PHE A 97 -6.95 1.39 -6.04
C PHE A 97 -7.20 2.11 -4.72
N PRO A 98 -8.46 2.48 -4.41
CA PRO A 98 -8.81 2.83 -3.03
C PRO A 98 -8.54 1.62 -2.12
N SER A 99 -7.94 1.85 -0.96
CA SER A 99 -7.49 0.75 -0.10
C SER A 99 -8.62 -0.12 0.44
N ASN A 100 -9.83 0.42 0.50
CA ASN A 100 -11.01 -0.31 1.00
C ASN A 100 -11.78 -1.03 -0.11
N ARG A 101 -11.31 -1.00 -1.36
CA ARG A 101 -12.00 -1.57 -2.51
C ARG A 101 -11.11 -2.50 -3.32
N VAL A 102 -10.05 -3.02 -2.73
CA VAL A 102 -9.03 -3.79 -3.45
C VAL A 102 -8.73 -5.09 -2.71
N GLN A 103 -8.38 -6.11 -3.47
CA GLN A 103 -7.87 -7.37 -2.93
C GLN A 103 -6.71 -7.87 -3.77
N LYS A 104 -5.83 -8.67 -3.16
CA LYS A 104 -4.80 -9.39 -3.90
C LYS A 104 -5.37 -10.72 -4.36
N ASN A 105 -5.43 -10.94 -5.67
CA ASN A 105 -5.79 -12.22 -6.24
C ASN A 105 -4.53 -13.08 -6.32
N LYS A 106 -4.36 -13.98 -5.36
CA LYS A 106 -3.15 -14.80 -5.24
C LYS A 106 -3.01 -15.80 -6.39
N THR A 107 -4.13 -16.25 -6.95
CA THR A 107 -4.13 -17.19 -8.08
C THR A 107 -3.59 -16.51 -9.34
N LEU A 108 -4.01 -15.27 -9.60
CA LEU A 108 -3.58 -14.52 -10.77
C LEU A 108 -2.32 -13.68 -10.51
N GLY A 109 -1.88 -13.58 -9.25
CA GLY A 109 -0.70 -12.78 -8.90
C GLY A 109 -0.86 -11.31 -9.17
N ARG A 110 -2.02 -10.75 -8.90
CA ARG A 110 -2.28 -9.32 -9.13
C ARG A 110 -3.29 -8.78 -8.13
N PHE A 111 -3.29 -7.44 -7.98
CA PHE A 111 -4.34 -6.73 -7.25
C PHE A 111 -5.49 -6.41 -8.19
N GLU A 112 -6.69 -6.40 -7.64
CA GLU A 112 -7.90 -6.11 -8.40
C GLU A 112 -8.95 -5.46 -7.51
N LEU A 113 -9.88 -4.73 -8.12
CA LEU A 113 -11.00 -4.16 -7.38
C LEU A 113 -11.88 -5.27 -6.83
N LEU A 114 -12.41 -5.03 -5.63
CA LEU A 114 -13.44 -5.91 -5.08
C LEU A 114 -14.69 -5.84 -5.93
N PRO A 115 -15.44 -6.96 -6.09
CA PRO A 115 -16.72 -6.92 -6.78
C PRO A 115 -17.68 -5.99 -6.04
N ASP A 116 -18.56 -5.33 -6.80
CA ASP A 116 -19.61 -4.54 -6.19
C ASP A 116 -20.55 -5.46 -5.43
N THR A 117 -20.90 -5.04 -4.21
CA THR A 117 -21.87 -5.74 -3.40
C THR A 117 -23.21 -4.99 -3.49
N GLU A 118 -24.20 -5.69 -3.93
CA GLU A 118 -25.56 -5.13 -3.97
C GLU A 118 -26.39 -5.64 -2.80
#